data_7eb9b845fc901eab21340edefe2a8b44
#
_entry.id   7eb9b845fc901eab21340edefe2a8b44
#
_cell.length_a   1.000
_cell.length_b   1.000
_cell.length_c   1.000
_cell.angle_alpha   90.00
_cell.angle_beta   90.00
_cell.angle_gamma   90.00
#
_symmetry.space_group_name_H-M   'P 1'
#
loop_
_entity.id
_entity.type
_entity.pdbx_description
1 polymer ?
#
loop_
_entity_poly.entity_id
_entity_poly.type
_entity_poly.pdbx_seq_one_letter_code
_entity_poly.pdbx_strand_id
1 'polypeptide(L)'
;ALGNIPQPPYPRVSALRLDGVPWKYPLVPLKLGVFQEIRDNIIKEDPYPAHGWFIFRQNPVNSLPERRKTIEAFNKLDFIVTVDISMNDTAWFSDVVLPEATYLERYDPLAVVDDTIFIRQPVVEPMYESKPGLWIFKELGQRLGLGDYFQYEDEEDYLRQQLAPLGITLEELKAKGYYRPPATEEAAGTELVFNTPSGKIELYSSTLANSGFQPVPIWEEPVTNEANTFFLLTGKVAQHTQFATHNNKLLHERVPTNPMWIHPNPAGERGIADGDDIWVESAGGRVKAVAHVTEKIRPDCVYMTPGFGHVSKGLVTAYGQGTSDSDLHLTFTDPVSGSQALSQTTVKVEKVSS
;
A
#
# COMPACT_ATOMS: atom_id res chain seq x y z
N ALA A 1 -4.68 -25.80 9.19
CA ALA A 1 -5.05 -24.62 8.39
C ALA A 1 -6.40 -24.11 8.88
N LEU A 2 -6.64 -22.80 8.75
CA LEU A 2 -7.96 -22.22 9.00
C LEU A 2 -8.99 -22.77 7.99
N GLY A 3 -10.26 -22.85 8.41
CA GLY A 3 -11.37 -23.16 7.53
C GLY A 3 -11.63 -22.04 6.52
N ASN A 4 -12.19 -22.43 5.38
CA ASN A 4 -12.65 -21.49 4.37
C ASN A 4 -14.17 -21.34 4.49
N ILE A 5 -14.66 -20.13 4.32
CA ILE A 5 -16.08 -19.90 4.12
C ILE A 5 -16.48 -20.52 2.78
N PRO A 6 -17.53 -21.36 2.73
CA PRO A 6 -17.99 -21.94 1.48
C PRO A 6 -18.34 -20.84 0.48
N GLN A 7 -17.84 -20.98 -0.73
CA GLN A 7 -18.07 -20.01 -1.81
C GLN A 7 -18.32 -20.74 -3.13
N PRO A 8 -19.24 -20.27 -3.97
CA PRO A 8 -19.33 -20.75 -5.33
C PRO A 8 -18.07 -20.42 -6.11
N PRO A 9 -17.79 -21.12 -7.22
CA PRO A 9 -16.69 -20.75 -8.10
C PRO A 9 -16.84 -19.30 -8.60
N TYR A 10 -15.76 -18.53 -8.57
CA TYR A 10 -15.80 -17.19 -9.14
C TYR A 10 -16.17 -17.21 -10.63
N PRO A 11 -17.02 -16.29 -11.08
CA PRO A 11 -17.37 -16.20 -12.49
C PRO A 11 -16.10 -15.94 -13.33
N ARG A 12 -15.99 -16.65 -14.45
CA ARG A 12 -14.91 -16.39 -15.40
C ARG A 12 -15.18 -15.10 -16.13
N VAL A 13 -14.33 -14.12 -15.94
CA VAL A 13 -14.38 -12.86 -16.69
C VAL A 13 -13.58 -13.04 -17.97
N SER A 14 -14.22 -12.78 -19.11
CA SER A 14 -13.57 -12.87 -20.43
C SER A 14 -12.74 -11.63 -20.78
N ALA A 15 -13.02 -10.49 -20.14
CA ALA A 15 -12.29 -9.25 -20.34
C ALA A 15 -10.86 -9.33 -19.75
N LEU A 16 -9.91 -8.70 -20.43
CA LEU A 16 -8.57 -8.53 -19.91
C LEU A 16 -8.62 -7.66 -18.64
N ARG A 17 -7.75 -7.95 -17.67
CA ARG A 17 -7.66 -7.14 -16.47
C ARG A 17 -6.95 -5.81 -16.79
N LEU A 18 -7.47 -4.71 -16.24
CA LEU A 18 -6.86 -3.38 -16.38
C LEU A 18 -5.44 -3.28 -15.82
N ASP A 19 -5.08 -4.14 -14.88
CA ASP A 19 -3.74 -4.20 -14.29
C ASP A 19 -2.71 -4.98 -15.12
N GLY A 20 -3.11 -5.53 -16.26
CA GLY A 20 -2.22 -6.27 -17.14
C GLY A 20 -1.84 -7.69 -16.68
N VAL A 21 -2.40 -8.18 -15.56
CA VAL A 21 -2.13 -9.53 -15.05
C VAL A 21 -3.10 -10.53 -15.69
N PRO A 22 -2.67 -11.71 -16.20
CA PRO A 22 -1.27 -12.18 -16.32
C PRO A 22 -0.62 -11.83 -17.67
N TRP A 23 -1.32 -11.18 -18.60
CA TRP A 23 -0.88 -11.06 -19.99
C TRP A 23 0.32 -10.12 -20.20
N LYS A 24 0.45 -9.07 -19.38
CA LYS A 24 1.61 -8.17 -19.36
C LYS A 24 2.59 -8.53 -18.24
N TYR A 25 2.06 -9.00 -17.11
CA TYR A 25 2.81 -9.37 -15.91
C TYR A 25 2.56 -10.87 -15.58
N PRO A 26 3.18 -11.80 -16.32
CA PRO A 26 2.88 -13.23 -16.21
C PRO A 26 3.30 -13.85 -14.88
N LEU A 27 4.21 -13.22 -14.16
CA LEU A 27 4.73 -13.73 -12.89
C LEU A 27 4.03 -13.12 -11.66
N VAL A 28 3.21 -12.11 -11.86
CA VAL A 28 2.41 -11.52 -10.76
C VAL A 28 1.26 -12.50 -10.43
N PRO A 29 1.12 -12.96 -9.18
CA PRO A 29 0.04 -13.84 -8.78
C PRO A 29 -1.33 -13.24 -9.09
N LEU A 30 -2.28 -14.05 -9.57
CA LEU A 30 -3.63 -13.61 -9.95
C LEU A 30 -4.40 -12.91 -8.82
N LYS A 31 -4.06 -13.19 -7.56
CA LYS A 31 -4.64 -12.54 -6.36
C LYS A 31 -4.10 -11.15 -6.08
N LEU A 32 -3.03 -10.75 -6.76
CA LEU A 32 -2.43 -9.42 -6.67
C LEU A 32 -2.81 -8.59 -7.89
N GLY A 33 -2.52 -7.30 -7.85
CA GLY A 33 -2.75 -6.37 -8.94
C GLY A 33 -1.62 -5.37 -9.08
N VAL A 34 -1.54 -4.72 -10.24
CA VAL A 34 -0.57 -3.68 -10.54
C VAL A 34 -1.29 -2.33 -10.58
N PHE A 35 -1.27 -1.62 -9.46
CA PHE A 35 -2.09 -0.43 -9.21
C PHE A 35 -1.83 0.70 -10.22
N GLN A 36 -0.56 0.98 -10.52
CA GLN A 36 -0.16 2.00 -11.48
C GLN A 36 -0.65 1.68 -12.90
N GLU A 37 -0.73 0.39 -13.26
CA GLU A 37 -1.28 -0.01 -14.56
C GLU A 37 -2.79 0.18 -14.63
N ILE A 38 -3.52 -0.10 -13.54
CA ILE A 38 -4.97 0.21 -13.48
C ILE A 38 -5.18 1.68 -13.77
N ARG A 39 -4.47 2.56 -13.07
CA ARG A 39 -4.55 4.01 -13.24
C ARG A 39 -4.25 4.44 -14.68
N ASP A 40 -3.14 3.99 -15.21
CA ASP A 40 -2.66 4.41 -16.54
C ASP A 40 -3.59 3.86 -17.65
N ASN A 41 -4.17 2.68 -17.47
CA ASN A 41 -5.11 2.09 -18.40
C ASN A 41 -6.52 2.72 -18.30
N ILE A 42 -6.93 3.18 -17.13
CA ILE A 42 -8.13 4.04 -17.00
C ILE A 42 -7.97 5.32 -17.84
N ILE A 43 -6.82 5.99 -17.74
CA ILE A 43 -6.53 7.21 -18.52
C ILE A 43 -6.58 6.94 -20.03
N LYS A 44 -6.01 5.82 -20.47
CA LYS A 44 -5.94 5.40 -21.87
C LYS A 44 -7.23 4.78 -22.40
N GLU A 45 -8.15 4.40 -21.51
CA GLU A 45 -9.34 3.62 -21.82
C GLU A 45 -9.00 2.26 -22.49
N ASP A 46 -7.89 1.67 -22.14
CA ASP A 46 -7.32 0.43 -22.70
C ASP A 46 -7.22 -0.66 -21.62
N PRO A 47 -7.71 -1.87 -21.85
CA PRO A 47 -8.32 -2.43 -23.08
C PRO A 47 -9.82 -2.08 -23.26
N TYR A 48 -10.39 -1.34 -22.33
CA TYR A 48 -11.78 -0.83 -22.36
C TYR A 48 -11.92 0.36 -21.40
N PRO A 49 -12.92 1.24 -21.59
CA PRO A 49 -13.21 2.30 -20.64
C PRO A 49 -13.68 1.70 -19.30
N ALA A 50 -13.09 2.15 -18.20
CA ALA A 50 -13.56 1.85 -16.86
C ALA A 50 -14.60 2.88 -16.44
N HIS A 51 -15.72 2.43 -15.88
CA HIS A 51 -16.81 3.29 -15.43
C HIS A 51 -16.79 3.56 -13.93
N GLY A 52 -16.21 2.65 -13.13
CA GLY A 52 -16.18 2.81 -11.70
C GLY A 52 -14.93 2.20 -11.05
N TRP A 53 -14.59 2.74 -9.88
CA TRP A 53 -13.52 2.19 -9.05
C TRP A 53 -13.97 2.10 -7.59
N PHE A 54 -13.96 0.87 -7.06
CA PHE A 54 -14.20 0.61 -5.66
C PHE A 54 -12.85 0.46 -4.94
N ILE A 55 -12.55 1.36 -4.01
CA ILE A 55 -11.26 1.46 -3.33
C ILE A 55 -11.46 1.13 -1.84
N PHE A 56 -10.74 0.13 -1.35
CA PHE A 56 -10.85 -0.34 0.02
C PHE A 56 -9.52 -0.20 0.76
N ARG A 57 -9.49 0.60 1.82
CA ARG A 57 -8.32 0.82 2.70
C ARG A 57 -7.06 1.25 1.94
N GLN A 58 -7.20 2.06 0.90
CA GLN A 58 -6.09 2.53 0.08
C GLN A 58 -6.19 4.03 -0.17
N ASN A 59 -5.03 4.67 -0.32
CA ASN A 59 -4.97 6.09 -0.65
C ASN A 59 -4.12 6.35 -1.92
N PRO A 60 -4.54 5.85 -3.12
CA PRO A 60 -3.78 6.00 -4.36
C PRO A 60 -3.49 7.45 -4.74
N VAL A 61 -4.31 8.41 -4.36
CA VAL A 61 -4.04 9.84 -4.61
C VAL A 61 -2.76 10.31 -3.92
N ASN A 62 -2.40 9.75 -2.77
CA ASN A 62 -1.18 10.14 -2.07
C ASN A 62 -0.07 9.06 -2.09
N SER A 63 -0.41 7.80 -2.32
CA SER A 63 0.57 6.71 -2.29
C SER A 63 1.16 6.32 -3.65
N LEU A 64 0.50 6.67 -4.76
CA LEU A 64 1.05 6.43 -6.08
C LEU A 64 1.91 7.62 -6.56
N PRO A 65 2.99 7.37 -7.29
CA PRO A 65 3.72 8.40 -8.02
C PRO A 65 2.81 9.18 -8.96
N GLU A 66 3.22 10.42 -9.24
CA GLU A 66 2.51 11.28 -10.19
C GLU A 66 1.03 11.48 -9.79
N ARG A 67 0.78 11.99 -8.58
CA ARG A 67 -0.57 12.27 -8.03
C ARG A 67 -1.55 12.84 -9.07
N ARG A 68 -1.08 13.74 -9.94
CA ARG A 68 -1.91 14.37 -10.99
C ARG A 68 -2.51 13.33 -11.94
N LYS A 69 -1.76 12.30 -12.30
CA LYS A 69 -2.27 11.20 -13.13
C LYS A 69 -3.37 10.40 -12.41
N THR A 70 -3.23 10.21 -11.10
CA THR A 70 -4.28 9.53 -10.32
C THR A 70 -5.58 10.34 -10.32
N ILE A 71 -5.48 11.67 -10.16
CA ILE A 71 -6.64 12.58 -10.26
C ILE A 71 -7.19 12.59 -11.69
N GLU A 72 -6.34 12.55 -12.70
CA GLU A 72 -6.77 12.44 -14.10
C GLU A 72 -7.54 11.14 -14.36
N ALA A 73 -7.06 10.00 -13.84
CA ALA A 73 -7.76 8.74 -13.91
C ALA A 73 -9.14 8.82 -13.23
N PHE A 74 -9.22 9.46 -12.07
CA PHE A 74 -10.49 9.65 -11.36
C PHE A 74 -11.50 10.46 -12.17
N ASN A 75 -11.04 11.49 -12.89
CA ASN A 75 -11.89 12.33 -13.76
C ASN A 75 -12.40 11.58 -15.01
N LYS A 76 -11.89 10.41 -15.32
CA LYS A 76 -12.37 9.53 -16.40
C LYS A 76 -13.46 8.57 -15.94
N LEU A 77 -13.62 8.39 -14.64
CA LEU A 77 -14.59 7.46 -14.07
C LEU A 77 -15.94 8.14 -13.85
N ASP A 78 -17.02 7.39 -14.05
CA ASP A 78 -18.38 7.84 -13.76
C ASP A 78 -18.70 7.74 -12.26
N PHE A 79 -18.01 6.87 -11.51
CA PHE A 79 -18.34 6.59 -10.12
C PHE A 79 -17.15 6.04 -9.32
N ILE A 80 -16.85 6.65 -8.17
CA ILE A 80 -15.77 6.24 -7.27
C ILE A 80 -16.33 6.01 -5.88
N VAL A 81 -16.09 4.83 -5.31
CA VAL A 81 -16.43 4.49 -3.93
C VAL A 81 -15.15 4.23 -3.15
N THR A 82 -15.01 4.90 -2.01
CA THR A 82 -13.92 4.61 -1.06
C THR A 82 -14.48 4.11 0.27
N VAL A 83 -13.93 3.02 0.76
CA VAL A 83 -14.16 2.50 2.12
C VAL A 83 -12.89 2.71 2.92
N ASP A 84 -12.93 3.57 3.92
CA ASP A 84 -11.77 3.89 4.75
C ASP A 84 -12.18 4.36 6.14
N ILE A 85 -11.22 4.32 7.08
CA ILE A 85 -11.41 4.80 8.46
C ILE A 85 -11.29 6.32 8.56
N SER A 86 -10.85 6.99 7.50
CA SER A 86 -10.62 8.44 7.47
C SER A 86 -11.00 9.04 6.13
N MET A 87 -11.30 10.33 6.13
CA MET A 87 -11.49 11.11 4.90
C MET A 87 -10.12 11.42 4.27
N ASN A 88 -9.40 10.36 3.84
CA ASN A 88 -8.08 10.49 3.21
C ASN A 88 -8.16 11.18 1.85
N ASP A 89 -7.02 11.37 1.16
CA ASP A 89 -6.99 12.12 -0.10
C ASP A 89 -7.81 11.45 -1.21
N THR A 90 -7.83 10.12 -1.24
CA THR A 90 -8.65 9.36 -2.19
C THR A 90 -10.14 9.50 -1.89
N ALA A 91 -10.52 9.36 -0.61
CA ALA A 91 -11.90 9.57 -0.18
C ALA A 91 -12.40 10.99 -0.48
N TRP A 92 -11.50 11.99 -0.46
CA TRP A 92 -11.84 13.38 -0.79
C TRP A 92 -12.27 13.57 -2.26
N PHE A 93 -11.78 12.72 -3.17
CA PHE A 93 -12.13 12.73 -4.59
C PHE A 93 -13.21 11.71 -4.95
N SER A 94 -13.75 10.96 -3.99
CA SER A 94 -14.75 9.92 -4.23
C SER A 94 -16.18 10.47 -4.20
N ASP A 95 -17.08 9.86 -4.97
CA ASP A 95 -18.51 10.20 -5.00
C ASP A 95 -19.23 9.67 -3.76
N VAL A 96 -18.80 8.49 -3.27
CA VAL A 96 -19.33 7.86 -2.05
C VAL A 96 -18.20 7.42 -1.15
N VAL A 97 -18.30 7.76 0.14
CA VAL A 97 -17.39 7.29 1.17
C VAL A 97 -18.17 6.47 2.19
N LEU A 98 -17.77 5.22 2.37
CA LEU A 98 -18.33 4.32 3.38
C LEU A 98 -17.38 4.28 4.57
N PRO A 99 -17.80 4.76 5.76
CA PRO A 99 -16.94 4.80 6.92
C PRO A 99 -16.71 3.39 7.46
N GLU A 100 -15.44 2.96 7.52
CA GLU A 100 -15.07 1.69 8.11
C GLU A 100 -14.77 1.83 9.60
N ALA A 101 -15.20 0.86 10.40
CA ALA A 101 -14.83 0.72 11.79
C ALA A 101 -13.31 0.51 11.91
N THR A 102 -12.68 1.14 12.89
CA THR A 102 -11.24 0.98 13.14
C THR A 102 -10.92 -0.41 13.69
N TYR A 103 -9.66 -0.77 13.75
CA TYR A 103 -9.22 -2.06 14.30
C TYR A 103 -9.54 -2.26 15.80
N LEU A 104 -9.88 -1.17 16.51
CA LEU A 104 -10.33 -1.23 17.91
C LEU A 104 -11.83 -1.47 18.04
N GLU A 105 -12.59 -1.34 16.96
CA GLU A 105 -14.04 -1.33 16.92
C GLU A 105 -14.66 -2.56 16.24
N ARG A 106 -13.83 -3.46 15.71
CA ARG A 106 -14.31 -4.60 14.91
C ARG A 106 -13.51 -5.87 15.16
N TYR A 107 -14.08 -7.00 14.77
CA TYR A 107 -13.32 -8.20 14.47
C TYR A 107 -12.67 -8.07 13.10
N ASP A 108 -11.50 -8.68 12.94
CA ASP A 108 -10.91 -8.97 11.65
C ASP A 108 -10.81 -10.48 11.44
N PRO A 109 -10.67 -10.96 10.20
CA PRO A 109 -10.32 -12.35 9.93
C PRO A 109 -9.13 -12.81 10.77
N LEU A 110 -9.13 -14.08 11.20
CA LEU A 110 -8.05 -14.61 12.01
C LEU A 110 -6.70 -14.49 11.30
N ALA A 111 -5.69 -14.03 12.01
CA ALA A 111 -4.34 -13.91 11.51
C ALA A 111 -3.52 -15.15 11.92
N VAL A 112 -2.74 -15.67 10.97
CA VAL A 112 -1.78 -16.76 11.24
C VAL A 112 -0.39 -16.19 11.07
N VAL A 113 0.42 -16.24 12.13
CA VAL A 113 1.83 -15.86 12.11
C VAL A 113 2.62 -17.07 12.57
N ASP A 114 3.48 -17.58 11.72
CA ASP A 114 4.15 -18.86 11.87
C ASP A 114 3.13 -20.01 12.09
N ASP A 115 3.12 -20.61 13.27
CA ASP A 115 2.20 -21.67 13.68
C ASP A 115 1.08 -21.19 14.60
N THR A 116 1.01 -19.89 14.89
CA THR A 116 0.12 -19.31 15.90
C THR A 116 -1.01 -18.53 15.23
N ILE A 117 -2.24 -18.80 15.67
CA ILE A 117 -3.45 -18.12 15.25
C ILE A 117 -3.77 -17.03 16.27
N PHE A 118 -3.99 -15.82 15.79
CA PHE A 118 -4.33 -14.66 16.60
C PHE A 118 -5.73 -14.14 16.26
N ILE A 119 -6.43 -13.69 17.29
CA ILE A 119 -7.70 -12.98 17.16
C ILE A 119 -7.52 -11.50 17.51
N ARG A 120 -8.10 -10.64 16.69
CA ARG A 120 -8.34 -9.25 17.03
C ARG A 120 -9.81 -9.10 17.44
N GLN A 121 -10.04 -8.55 18.61
CA GLN A 121 -11.36 -8.33 19.17
C GLN A 121 -11.64 -6.83 19.29
N PRO A 122 -12.89 -6.37 19.10
CA PRO A 122 -13.26 -5.01 19.42
C PRO A 122 -13.09 -4.74 20.91
N VAL A 123 -12.61 -3.57 21.26
CA VAL A 123 -12.46 -3.09 22.65
C VAL A 123 -13.33 -1.88 22.94
N VAL A 124 -13.90 -1.29 21.89
CA VAL A 124 -14.87 -0.20 21.93
C VAL A 124 -15.93 -0.42 20.86
N GLU A 125 -17.11 0.16 21.04
CA GLU A 125 -18.17 0.14 20.03
C GLU A 125 -17.78 1.03 18.82
N PRO A 126 -18.23 0.65 17.59
CA PRO A 126 -18.03 1.47 16.41
C PRO A 126 -18.60 2.88 16.59
N MET A 127 -17.79 3.87 16.21
CA MET A 127 -18.22 5.26 16.29
C MET A 127 -19.09 5.64 15.10
N TYR A 128 -20.14 6.42 15.39
CA TYR A 128 -21.09 6.95 14.39
C TYR A 128 -21.69 5.87 13.48
N GLU A 129 -21.60 6.04 12.16
CA GLU A 129 -22.13 5.11 11.16
C GLU A 129 -21.09 4.11 10.66
N SER A 130 -19.90 4.06 11.28
CA SER A 130 -18.85 3.14 10.85
C SER A 130 -19.26 1.68 11.01
N LYS A 131 -18.89 0.85 10.05
CA LYS A 131 -19.21 -0.58 10.00
C LYS A 131 -17.96 -1.39 9.69
N PRO A 132 -17.87 -2.62 10.23
CA PRO A 132 -16.80 -3.53 9.87
C PRO A 132 -16.79 -3.86 8.36
N GLY A 133 -15.59 -4.06 7.80
CA GLY A 133 -15.47 -4.42 6.38
C GLY A 133 -16.22 -5.69 6.02
N LEU A 134 -16.24 -6.72 6.89
CA LEU A 134 -17.01 -7.95 6.66
C LEU A 134 -18.50 -7.65 6.49
N TRP A 135 -19.07 -6.76 7.31
CA TRP A 135 -20.46 -6.34 7.20
C TRP A 135 -20.69 -5.55 5.90
N ILE A 136 -19.83 -4.57 5.58
CA ILE A 136 -19.96 -3.72 4.37
C ILE A 136 -19.98 -4.59 3.11
N PHE A 137 -19.04 -5.52 2.98
CA PHE A 137 -18.97 -6.38 1.79
C PHE A 137 -20.12 -7.38 1.71
N LYS A 138 -20.58 -7.91 2.83
CA LYS A 138 -21.75 -8.80 2.86
C LYS A 138 -23.01 -8.07 2.39
N GLU A 139 -23.28 -6.88 2.93
CA GLU A 139 -24.42 -6.06 2.56
C GLU A 139 -24.38 -5.63 1.08
N LEU A 140 -23.20 -5.25 0.61
CA LEU A 140 -23.00 -4.91 -0.81
C LEU A 140 -23.21 -6.15 -1.70
N GLY A 141 -22.62 -7.27 -1.33
CA GLY A 141 -22.76 -8.54 -2.05
C GLY A 141 -24.19 -8.99 -2.17
N GLN A 142 -24.97 -8.91 -1.10
CA GLN A 142 -26.42 -9.26 -1.12
C GLN A 142 -27.19 -8.36 -2.10
N ARG A 143 -26.96 -7.05 -2.10
CA ARG A 143 -27.62 -6.10 -3.00
C ARG A 143 -27.24 -6.29 -4.46
N LEU A 144 -26.05 -6.82 -4.71
CA LEU A 144 -25.57 -7.13 -6.07
C LEU A 144 -25.92 -8.55 -6.54
N GLY A 145 -26.70 -9.32 -5.75
CA GLY A 145 -27.03 -10.71 -6.08
C GLY A 145 -25.87 -11.69 -5.91
N LEU A 146 -24.86 -11.34 -5.12
CA LEU A 146 -23.67 -12.12 -4.84
C LEU A 146 -23.68 -12.71 -3.40
N GLY A 147 -24.87 -12.81 -2.78
CA GLY A 147 -25.02 -13.29 -1.39
C GLY A 147 -24.38 -14.64 -1.12
N ASP A 148 -24.36 -15.54 -2.11
CA ASP A 148 -23.77 -16.87 -2.00
C ASP A 148 -22.26 -16.86 -1.70
N TYR A 149 -21.59 -15.73 -1.93
CA TYR A 149 -20.17 -15.56 -1.60
C TYR A 149 -19.93 -15.13 -0.14
N PHE A 150 -20.99 -14.76 0.60
CA PHE A 150 -20.93 -14.20 1.94
C PHE A 150 -21.80 -15.02 2.93
N GLN A 151 -21.56 -16.35 2.96
CA GLN A 151 -22.34 -17.30 3.75
C GLN A 151 -21.90 -17.31 5.22
N TYR A 152 -22.09 -16.22 5.91
CA TYR A 152 -21.95 -16.08 7.36
C TYR A 152 -23.02 -15.12 7.88
N GLU A 153 -23.45 -15.32 9.11
CA GLU A 153 -24.50 -14.52 9.74
C GLU A 153 -23.95 -13.17 10.19
N ASP A 154 -22.84 -13.20 10.93
CA ASP A 154 -22.12 -12.03 11.45
C ASP A 154 -20.61 -12.28 11.46
N GLU A 155 -19.85 -11.36 12.05
CA GLU A 155 -18.39 -11.47 12.14
C GLU A 155 -17.96 -12.64 13.03
N GLU A 156 -18.67 -12.89 14.12
CA GLU A 156 -18.35 -14.04 15.00
C GLU A 156 -18.63 -15.36 14.32
N ASP A 157 -19.73 -15.46 13.56
CA ASP A 157 -20.01 -16.65 12.76
C ASP A 157 -18.92 -16.87 11.69
N TYR A 158 -18.46 -15.79 11.03
CA TYR A 158 -17.31 -15.87 10.12
C TYR A 158 -16.07 -16.47 10.81
N LEU A 159 -15.74 -16.01 12.01
CA LEU A 159 -14.61 -16.53 12.79
C LEU A 159 -14.82 -17.97 13.24
N ARG A 160 -16.04 -18.37 13.66
CA ARG A 160 -16.36 -19.75 14.02
C ARG A 160 -16.17 -20.69 12.83
N GLN A 161 -16.57 -20.28 11.62
CA GLN A 161 -16.33 -21.07 10.42
C GLN A 161 -14.84 -21.23 10.12
N GLN A 162 -14.02 -20.18 10.33
CA GLN A 162 -12.57 -20.30 10.20
C GLN A 162 -11.95 -21.27 11.24
N LEU A 163 -12.50 -21.35 12.43
CA LEU A 163 -12.00 -22.22 13.51
C LEU A 163 -12.49 -23.66 13.41
N ALA A 164 -13.57 -23.94 12.69
CA ALA A 164 -14.22 -25.24 12.64
C ALA A 164 -13.27 -26.43 12.40
N PRO A 165 -12.27 -26.37 11.50
CA PRO A 165 -11.34 -27.49 11.29
C PRO A 165 -10.36 -27.73 12.44
N LEU A 166 -10.24 -26.78 13.38
CA LEU A 166 -9.20 -26.82 14.42
C LEU A 166 -9.70 -27.40 15.73
N GLY A 167 -11.03 -27.58 15.87
CA GLY A 167 -11.63 -28.14 17.06
C GLY A 167 -11.53 -27.27 18.31
N ILE A 168 -11.31 -25.96 18.16
CA ILE A 168 -11.33 -24.96 19.23
C ILE A 168 -12.51 -24.02 19.05
N THR A 169 -13.04 -23.54 20.18
CA THR A 169 -14.15 -22.58 20.16
C THR A 169 -13.64 -21.13 20.03
N LEU A 170 -14.54 -20.26 19.55
CA LEU A 170 -14.25 -18.82 19.49
C LEU A 170 -14.03 -18.25 20.90
N GLU A 171 -14.79 -18.73 21.88
CA GLU A 171 -14.72 -18.32 23.29
C GLU A 171 -13.36 -18.67 23.91
N GLU A 172 -12.82 -19.86 23.63
CA GLU A 172 -11.47 -20.24 24.06
C GLU A 172 -10.41 -19.35 23.43
N LEU A 173 -10.55 -19.04 22.14
CA LEU A 173 -9.61 -18.15 21.44
C LEU A 173 -9.71 -16.71 21.97
N LYS A 174 -10.94 -16.20 22.20
CA LYS A 174 -11.16 -14.87 22.81
C LYS A 174 -10.52 -14.73 24.18
N ALA A 175 -10.65 -15.76 25.02
CA ALA A 175 -10.11 -15.73 26.37
C ALA A 175 -8.59 -15.66 26.42
N LYS A 176 -7.90 -16.27 25.45
CA LYS A 176 -6.42 -16.30 25.39
C LYS A 176 -5.83 -15.28 24.46
N GLY A 177 -6.57 -14.82 23.44
CA GLY A 177 -6.08 -13.93 22.37
C GLY A 177 -5.31 -14.66 21.27
N TYR A 178 -4.87 -15.85 21.49
CA TYR A 178 -4.14 -16.67 20.50
C TYR A 178 -4.36 -18.18 20.71
N TYR A 179 -4.08 -18.95 19.67
CA TYR A 179 -4.03 -20.41 19.71
C TYR A 179 -2.81 -20.91 18.94
N ARG A 180 -2.00 -21.75 19.58
CA ARG A 180 -0.92 -22.49 18.95
C ARG A 180 -1.26 -23.96 18.96
N PRO A 181 -1.40 -24.62 17.79
CA PRO A 181 -1.57 -26.06 17.70
C PRO A 181 -0.43 -26.79 18.43
N PRO A 182 -0.69 -27.96 19.03
CA PRO A 182 0.39 -28.79 19.56
C PRO A 182 1.42 -29.07 18.45
N ALA A 183 2.68 -29.03 18.82
CA ALA A 183 3.75 -29.45 17.90
C ALA A 183 3.51 -30.90 17.50
N THR A 184 3.43 -31.18 16.21
CA THR A 184 3.37 -32.56 15.71
C THR A 184 4.78 -33.14 15.77
N GLU A 185 4.96 -34.34 16.28
CA GLU A 185 6.27 -35.03 16.34
C GLU A 185 6.88 -35.20 14.93
N GLU A 186 6.08 -35.10 13.88
CA GLU A 186 6.54 -35.14 12.48
C GLU A 186 7.40 -33.96 12.04
N ALA A 187 7.39 -32.84 12.81
CA ALA A 187 8.20 -31.66 12.47
C ALA A 187 9.71 -31.84 12.78
N ALA A 188 10.06 -32.79 13.65
CA ALA A 188 11.45 -33.07 13.99
C ALA A 188 12.00 -34.17 13.10
N GLY A 189 12.57 -33.82 11.93
CA GLY A 189 13.27 -34.77 11.06
C GLY A 189 12.65 -34.96 9.67
N THR A 190 11.65 -34.20 9.29
CA THR A 190 11.11 -34.20 7.93
C THR A 190 12.18 -33.65 6.96
N GLU A 191 12.45 -34.42 5.92
CA GLU A 191 13.26 -33.96 4.78
C GLU A 191 12.70 -32.64 4.26
N LEU A 192 13.55 -31.62 4.09
CA LEU A 192 13.13 -30.33 3.55
C LEU A 192 12.58 -30.51 2.15
N VAL A 193 11.28 -30.32 2.01
CA VAL A 193 10.62 -30.36 0.70
C VAL A 193 10.52 -28.94 0.17
N PHE A 194 11.13 -28.69 -0.99
CA PHE A 194 11.06 -27.41 -1.66
C PHE A 194 9.94 -27.44 -2.71
N ASN A 195 9.03 -26.49 -2.66
CA ASN A 195 7.95 -26.34 -3.64
C ASN A 195 8.46 -25.62 -4.92
N THR A 196 9.42 -26.23 -5.56
CA THR A 196 10.05 -25.77 -6.80
C THR A 196 9.91 -26.86 -7.87
N PRO A 197 10.01 -26.54 -9.17
CA PRO A 197 9.96 -27.55 -10.25
C PRO A 197 10.98 -28.68 -10.08
N SER A 198 12.15 -28.40 -9.53
CA SER A 198 13.22 -29.40 -9.29
C SER A 198 13.11 -30.12 -7.94
N GLY A 199 12.23 -29.67 -7.03
CA GLY A 199 12.19 -30.12 -5.64
C GLY A 199 13.42 -29.73 -4.81
N LYS A 200 14.23 -28.79 -5.30
CA LYS A 200 15.49 -28.31 -4.66
C LYS A 200 15.48 -26.79 -4.60
N ILE A 201 16.43 -26.21 -3.87
CA ILE A 201 16.71 -24.77 -3.96
C ILE A 201 17.21 -24.49 -5.40
N GLU A 202 16.48 -23.64 -6.13
CA GLU A 202 16.83 -23.26 -7.48
C GLU A 202 17.62 -21.95 -7.50
N LEU A 203 18.89 -22.02 -7.90
CA LEU A 203 19.72 -20.84 -8.16
C LEU A 203 19.49 -20.29 -9.57
N TYR A 204 19.05 -21.13 -10.48
CA TYR A 204 18.58 -20.79 -11.83
C TYR A 204 17.07 -20.96 -11.88
N SER A 205 16.35 -19.87 -12.13
CA SER A 205 14.88 -19.90 -12.21
C SER A 205 14.41 -20.21 -13.62
N SER A 206 13.96 -21.43 -13.85
CA SER A 206 13.34 -21.82 -15.11
C SER A 206 12.05 -21.03 -15.38
N THR A 207 11.33 -20.62 -14.36
CA THR A 207 10.13 -19.80 -14.46
C THR A 207 10.45 -18.42 -15.05
N LEU A 208 11.51 -17.76 -14.57
CA LEU A 208 11.98 -16.49 -15.14
C LEU A 208 12.43 -16.66 -16.59
N ALA A 209 13.26 -17.69 -16.86
CA ALA A 209 13.77 -17.97 -18.22
C ALA A 209 12.62 -18.19 -19.21
N ASN A 210 11.63 -19.00 -18.85
CA ASN A 210 10.48 -19.30 -19.71
C ASN A 210 9.57 -18.07 -19.94
N SER A 211 9.64 -17.08 -19.05
CA SER A 211 8.93 -15.80 -19.18
C SER A 211 9.75 -14.71 -19.87
N GLY A 212 10.95 -15.03 -20.37
CA GLY A 212 11.80 -14.11 -21.10
C GLY A 212 12.67 -13.18 -20.21
N PHE A 213 12.76 -13.49 -18.92
CA PHE A 213 13.58 -12.73 -17.96
C PHE A 213 14.91 -13.43 -17.68
N GLN A 214 15.85 -12.69 -17.10
CA GLN A 214 17.13 -13.24 -16.64
C GLN A 214 16.89 -14.29 -15.53
N PRO A 215 17.34 -15.54 -15.72
CA PRO A 215 17.06 -16.64 -14.80
C PRO A 215 17.89 -16.61 -13.51
N VAL A 216 18.95 -15.80 -13.50
CA VAL A 216 19.82 -15.55 -12.34
C VAL A 216 20.04 -14.05 -12.20
N PRO A 217 20.19 -13.51 -10.97
CA PRO A 217 20.54 -12.12 -10.78
C PRO A 217 21.89 -11.80 -11.43
N ILE A 218 21.92 -10.77 -12.27
CA ILE A 218 23.14 -10.25 -12.89
C ILE A 218 23.37 -8.86 -12.30
N TRP A 219 24.62 -8.56 -11.95
CA TRP A 219 25.00 -7.22 -11.54
C TRP A 219 24.82 -6.24 -12.69
N GLU A 220 24.05 -5.21 -12.46
CA GLU A 220 23.96 -4.03 -13.34
C GLU A 220 24.45 -2.81 -12.57
N GLU A 221 25.22 -1.98 -13.24
CA GLU A 221 25.73 -0.77 -12.61
C GLU A 221 24.56 0.18 -12.29
N PRO A 222 24.44 0.67 -11.05
CA PRO A 222 23.40 1.61 -10.70
C PRO A 222 23.48 2.87 -11.56
N VAL A 223 22.33 3.46 -11.86
CA VAL A 223 22.28 4.77 -12.51
C VAL A 223 23.06 5.76 -11.67
N THR A 224 24.06 6.39 -12.28
CA THR A 224 24.84 7.44 -11.61
C THR A 224 24.04 8.75 -11.59
N ASN A 225 24.22 9.54 -10.53
CA ASN A 225 23.64 10.88 -10.47
C ASN A 225 24.18 11.74 -11.61
N GLU A 226 23.27 12.41 -12.33
CA GLU A 226 23.66 13.52 -13.18
C GLU A 226 24.31 14.64 -12.35
N ALA A 227 25.16 15.44 -12.98
CA ALA A 227 25.76 16.57 -12.30
C ALA A 227 24.69 17.48 -11.67
N ASN A 228 24.89 17.88 -10.43
CA ASN A 228 23.97 18.70 -9.63
C ASN A 228 22.65 18.05 -9.22
N THR A 229 22.52 16.71 -9.30
CA THR A 229 21.37 15.98 -8.76
C THR A 229 21.76 15.18 -7.51
N PHE A 230 20.73 14.80 -6.77
CA PHE A 230 20.82 13.96 -5.57
C PHE A 230 19.91 12.75 -5.73
N PHE A 231 20.28 11.60 -5.15
CA PHE A 231 19.32 10.54 -4.94
C PHE A 231 18.31 10.94 -3.86
N LEU A 232 17.03 10.83 -4.20
CA LEU A 232 15.95 11.01 -3.23
C LEU A 232 15.74 9.72 -2.45
N LEU A 233 16.07 9.75 -1.18
CA LEU A 233 15.77 8.68 -0.24
C LEU A 233 14.47 8.98 0.49
N THR A 234 13.61 7.97 0.59
CA THR A 234 12.40 8.02 1.42
C THR A 234 12.46 6.93 2.48
N GLY A 235 11.95 7.21 3.66
CA GLY A 235 12.01 6.26 4.76
C GLY A 235 11.01 6.58 5.86
N LYS A 236 10.75 5.60 6.71
CA LYS A 236 9.75 5.68 7.77
C LYS A 236 10.29 6.37 9.01
N VAL A 237 9.41 7.04 9.74
CA VAL A 237 9.63 7.51 11.11
C VAL A 237 8.79 6.69 12.08
N ALA A 238 9.21 6.60 13.33
CA ALA A 238 8.51 5.78 14.33
C ALA A 238 7.09 6.25 14.64
N GLN A 239 6.81 7.55 14.45
CA GLN A 239 5.54 8.18 14.80
C GLN A 239 4.46 7.95 13.74
N HIS A 240 4.84 7.82 12.46
CA HIS A 240 3.86 7.73 11.38
C HIS A 240 3.91 6.40 10.65
N THR A 241 2.72 5.83 10.39
CA THR A 241 2.53 4.60 9.64
C THR A 241 1.99 4.92 8.26
N GLN A 242 2.84 4.78 7.25
CA GLN A 242 2.48 5.01 5.85
C GLN A 242 1.82 6.39 5.66
N PHE A 243 0.64 6.44 5.00
CA PHE A 243 -0.16 7.63 4.74
C PHE A 243 -1.37 7.74 5.69
N ALA A 244 -1.42 6.96 6.78
CA ALA A 244 -2.63 6.74 7.56
C ALA A 244 -2.70 7.55 8.87
N THR A 245 -1.57 7.90 9.48
CA THR A 245 -1.57 8.40 10.87
C THR A 245 -1.25 9.88 11.02
N HIS A 246 -1.00 10.60 9.93
CA HIS A 246 -0.62 12.03 9.97
C HIS A 246 -1.72 12.94 10.53
N ASN A 247 -2.99 12.51 10.43
CA ASN A 247 -4.13 13.22 11.01
C ASN A 247 -4.34 12.94 12.50
N ASN A 248 -3.58 12.02 13.12
CA ASN A 248 -3.62 11.79 14.55
C ASN A 248 -2.88 12.92 15.27
N LYS A 249 -3.63 13.71 16.04
CA LYS A 249 -3.11 14.90 16.72
C LYS A 249 -1.89 14.62 17.60
N LEU A 250 -1.90 13.53 18.38
CA LEU A 250 -0.80 13.17 19.29
C LEU A 250 0.49 12.83 18.55
N LEU A 251 0.37 12.17 17.39
CA LEU A 251 1.51 11.82 16.55
C LEU A 251 1.98 13.03 15.76
N HIS A 252 1.05 13.82 15.24
CA HIS A 252 1.34 15.07 14.52
C HIS A 252 2.10 16.09 15.38
N GLU A 253 1.76 16.22 16.66
CA GLU A 253 2.49 17.09 17.61
C GLU A 253 3.98 16.69 17.74
N ARG A 254 4.34 15.44 17.47
CA ARG A 254 5.72 14.95 17.54
C ARG A 254 6.47 15.10 16.21
N VAL A 255 5.78 14.92 15.10
CA VAL A 255 6.34 15.04 13.74
C VAL A 255 5.31 15.75 12.87
N PRO A 256 5.25 17.08 12.91
CA PRO A 256 4.20 17.85 12.21
C PRO A 256 4.45 18.00 10.71
N THR A 257 5.68 17.83 10.25
CA THR A 257 6.09 18.07 8.86
C THR A 257 7.29 17.20 8.49
N ASN A 258 7.65 17.18 7.22
CA ASN A 258 8.76 16.39 6.68
C ASN A 258 9.81 17.26 5.97
N PRO A 259 10.68 17.98 6.69
CA PRO A 259 11.73 18.75 6.05
C PRO A 259 12.65 17.84 5.22
N MET A 260 13.18 18.37 4.14
CA MET A 260 14.15 17.69 3.29
C MET A 260 15.52 17.73 3.94
N TRP A 261 16.09 16.58 4.26
CA TRP A 261 17.46 16.49 4.77
C TRP A 261 18.47 16.68 3.64
N ILE A 262 19.42 17.55 3.86
CA ILE A 262 20.54 17.82 2.94
C ILE A 262 21.83 17.96 3.72
N HIS A 263 22.92 17.39 3.18
CA HIS A 263 24.23 17.47 3.82
C HIS A 263 24.78 18.91 3.79
N PRO A 264 25.53 19.38 4.85
CA PRO A 264 26.05 20.74 4.92
C PRO A 264 26.89 21.20 3.72
N ASN A 265 27.71 20.31 3.16
CA ASN A 265 28.58 20.67 2.02
C ASN A 265 27.75 21.09 0.79
N PRO A 266 26.90 20.24 0.21
CA PRO A 266 26.07 20.64 -0.94
C PRO A 266 25.04 21.74 -0.60
N ALA A 267 24.59 21.86 0.63
CA ALA A 267 23.74 22.96 1.08
C ALA A 267 24.49 24.29 1.01
N GLY A 268 25.73 24.34 1.54
CA GLY A 268 26.58 25.53 1.50
C GLY A 268 26.93 25.97 0.09
N GLU A 269 27.26 25.04 -0.81
CA GLU A 269 27.50 25.31 -2.24
C GLU A 269 26.33 25.98 -2.95
N ARG A 270 25.11 25.77 -2.46
CA ARG A 270 23.83 26.28 -3.00
C ARG A 270 23.27 27.46 -2.20
N GLY A 271 24.02 27.94 -1.19
CA GLY A 271 23.57 29.00 -0.30
C GLY A 271 22.32 28.66 0.51
N ILE A 272 22.08 27.36 0.79
CA ILE A 272 20.94 26.85 1.56
C ILE A 272 21.35 26.77 3.02
N ALA A 273 20.59 27.42 3.90
CA ALA A 273 20.70 27.33 5.35
C ALA A 273 19.61 26.41 5.91
N ASP A 274 19.81 25.93 7.14
CA ASP A 274 18.78 25.16 7.86
C ASP A 274 17.51 26.00 8.02
N GLY A 275 16.35 25.46 7.70
CA GLY A 275 15.07 26.14 7.73
C GLY A 275 14.72 26.95 6.47
N ASP A 276 15.60 27.05 5.50
CA ASP A 276 15.29 27.75 4.24
C ASP A 276 14.21 27.01 3.42
N ASP A 277 13.38 27.78 2.76
CA ASP A 277 12.52 27.29 1.69
C ASP A 277 13.34 26.86 0.47
N ILE A 278 13.11 25.69 -0.03
CA ILE A 278 13.79 25.09 -1.20
C ILE A 278 12.80 24.59 -2.23
N TRP A 279 13.19 24.66 -3.48
CA TRP A 279 12.58 23.91 -4.56
C TRP A 279 13.28 22.55 -4.71
N VAL A 280 12.48 21.52 -4.83
CA VAL A 280 12.93 20.15 -5.15
C VAL A 280 12.26 19.74 -6.44
N GLU A 281 13.05 19.36 -7.44
CA GLU A 281 12.57 19.07 -8.78
C GLU A 281 13.14 17.75 -9.28
N SER A 282 12.26 16.95 -9.88
CA SER A 282 12.59 15.71 -10.58
C SER A 282 11.89 15.67 -11.94
N ALA A 283 12.08 14.61 -12.70
CA ALA A 283 11.28 14.36 -13.90
C ALA A 283 9.78 14.11 -13.59
N GLY A 284 9.42 13.72 -12.35
CA GLY A 284 8.03 13.54 -11.91
C GLY A 284 7.31 14.85 -11.59
N GLY A 285 8.05 15.88 -11.18
CA GLY A 285 7.48 17.18 -10.84
C GLY A 285 8.37 18.05 -9.98
N ARG A 286 7.79 19.13 -9.48
CA ARG A 286 8.47 20.13 -8.64
C ARG A 286 7.63 20.44 -7.42
N VAL A 287 8.26 20.42 -6.25
CA VAL A 287 7.62 20.69 -4.95
C VAL A 287 8.42 21.70 -4.15
N LYS A 288 7.76 22.39 -3.24
CA LYS A 288 8.40 23.27 -2.27
C LYS A 288 8.55 22.50 -0.95
N ALA A 289 9.73 22.56 -0.36
CA ALA A 289 10.03 21.93 0.93
C ALA A 289 10.84 22.87 1.81
N VAL A 290 11.01 22.51 3.07
CA VAL A 290 11.90 23.21 4.02
C VAL A 290 13.18 22.39 4.16
N ALA A 291 14.33 23.02 4.06
CA ALA A 291 15.63 22.35 4.22
C ALA A 291 15.90 22.03 5.70
N HIS A 292 16.40 20.82 5.96
CA HIS A 292 17.04 20.44 7.21
C HIS A 292 18.50 20.07 6.94
N VAL A 293 19.39 20.97 7.28
CA VAL A 293 20.84 20.78 7.04
C VAL A 293 21.42 19.89 8.13
N THR A 294 21.91 18.70 7.75
CA THR A 294 22.36 17.70 8.72
C THR A 294 23.43 16.77 8.13
N GLU A 295 24.42 16.38 8.94
CA GLU A 295 25.43 15.36 8.59
C GLU A 295 24.90 13.93 8.60
N LYS A 296 23.63 13.71 8.97
CA LYS A 296 23.01 12.37 9.02
C LYS A 296 22.67 11.79 7.66
N ILE A 297 22.90 12.54 6.58
CA ILE A 297 22.69 12.13 5.19
C ILE A 297 24.00 12.24 4.40
N ARG A 298 24.21 11.38 3.41
CA ARG A 298 25.36 11.45 2.50
C ARG A 298 25.31 12.71 1.62
N PRO A 299 26.47 13.24 1.17
CA PRO A 299 26.49 14.43 0.32
C PRO A 299 25.82 14.28 -1.06
N ASP A 300 25.69 13.06 -1.56
CA ASP A 300 25.09 12.73 -2.86
C ASP A 300 23.60 12.35 -2.75
N CYS A 301 23.03 12.44 -1.56
CA CYS A 301 21.64 12.08 -1.27
C CYS A 301 20.89 13.21 -0.58
N VAL A 302 19.58 13.22 -0.75
CA VAL A 302 18.64 13.95 0.11
C VAL A 302 17.58 12.97 0.63
N TYR A 303 16.95 13.30 1.76
CA TYR A 303 15.95 12.42 2.38
C TYR A 303 14.68 13.17 2.73
N MET A 304 13.54 12.55 2.52
CA MET A 304 12.23 13.04 2.92
C MET A 304 11.39 11.91 3.51
N THR A 305 10.69 12.19 4.61
CA THR A 305 9.70 11.25 5.17
C THR A 305 8.46 11.26 4.29
N PRO A 306 7.97 10.11 3.79
CA PRO A 306 6.79 10.03 2.95
C PRO A 306 5.49 10.22 3.73
N GLY A 307 4.40 10.45 2.99
CA GLY A 307 3.05 10.45 3.54
C GLY A 307 2.53 11.82 3.99
N PHE A 308 3.26 12.89 3.76
CA PHE A 308 2.85 14.28 3.99
C PHE A 308 2.24 14.91 2.72
N GLY A 309 1.89 16.19 2.81
CA GLY A 309 1.32 16.95 1.71
C GLY A 309 -0.10 16.53 1.34
N HIS A 310 -0.90 16.20 2.36
CA HIS A 310 -2.31 15.87 2.19
C HIS A 310 -3.14 17.01 1.60
N VAL A 311 -4.03 16.69 0.67
CA VAL A 311 -4.93 17.63 0.00
C VAL A 311 -6.38 17.53 0.49
N SER A 312 -6.71 16.48 1.22
CA SER A 312 -8.03 16.33 1.82
C SER A 312 -8.24 17.30 2.96
N LYS A 313 -9.25 18.18 2.83
CA LYS A 313 -9.68 19.07 3.93
C LYS A 313 -10.36 18.31 5.08
N GLY A 314 -10.77 17.07 4.86
CA GLY A 314 -11.29 16.18 5.91
C GLY A 314 -10.22 15.73 6.89
N LEU A 315 -8.94 15.79 6.52
CA LEU A 315 -7.80 15.52 7.39
C LEU A 315 -7.36 16.81 8.09
N VAL A 316 -8.17 17.29 9.01
CA VAL A 316 -8.08 18.64 9.63
C VAL A 316 -6.72 18.96 10.28
N THR A 317 -5.98 17.94 10.72
CA THR A 317 -4.64 18.10 11.30
C THR A 317 -3.55 18.04 10.24
N ALA A 318 -3.69 17.13 9.28
CA ALA A 318 -2.66 16.84 8.28
C ALA A 318 -2.81 17.68 6.98
N TYR A 319 -3.96 18.29 6.74
CA TYR A 319 -4.21 19.08 5.55
C TYR A 319 -3.17 20.18 5.34
N GLY A 320 -2.51 20.17 4.19
CA GLY A 320 -1.52 21.16 3.80
C GLY A 320 -0.21 21.13 4.63
N GLN A 321 -0.02 20.13 5.48
CA GLN A 321 1.21 19.99 6.25
C GLN A 321 2.27 19.19 5.49
N GLY A 322 3.48 19.72 5.47
CA GLY A 322 4.61 19.10 4.79
C GLY A 322 4.44 19.02 3.26
N THR A 323 5.21 18.14 2.65
CA THR A 323 5.33 18.02 1.20
C THR A 323 5.16 16.56 0.77
N SER A 324 4.46 16.33 -0.33
CA SER A 324 4.29 14.98 -0.88
C SER A 324 5.52 14.56 -1.69
N ASP A 325 6.12 13.45 -1.29
CA ASP A 325 7.17 12.77 -2.03
C ASP A 325 6.63 12.14 -3.34
N SER A 326 5.36 11.74 -3.35
CA SER A 326 4.71 11.13 -4.52
C SER A 326 4.69 12.05 -5.75
N ASP A 327 4.74 13.36 -5.54
CA ASP A 327 4.82 14.36 -6.62
C ASP A 327 6.23 14.46 -7.26
N LEU A 328 7.23 13.82 -6.66
CA LEU A 328 8.61 13.75 -7.18
C LEU A 328 8.93 12.43 -7.89
N HIS A 329 8.22 11.35 -7.56
CA HIS A 329 8.48 10.06 -8.16
C HIS A 329 7.81 9.92 -9.53
N LEU A 330 8.52 9.27 -10.47
CA LEU A 330 7.93 8.78 -11.71
C LEU A 330 7.38 7.36 -11.53
N THR A 331 6.36 7.06 -12.29
CA THR A 331 5.86 5.69 -12.39
C THR A 331 6.87 4.82 -13.12
N PHE A 332 7.39 3.82 -12.44
CA PHE A 332 8.21 2.77 -13.02
C PHE A 332 7.75 1.43 -12.47
N THR A 333 7.20 0.60 -13.34
CA THR A 333 6.70 -0.72 -12.96
C THR A 333 7.76 -1.78 -13.24
N ASP A 334 8.20 -2.49 -12.20
CA ASP A 334 9.07 -3.65 -12.36
C ASP A 334 8.37 -4.74 -13.18
N PRO A 335 8.96 -5.22 -14.28
CA PRO A 335 8.27 -6.13 -15.19
C PRO A 335 8.07 -7.53 -14.62
N VAL A 336 8.80 -7.91 -13.59
CA VAL A 336 8.71 -9.23 -12.95
C VAL A 336 7.69 -9.23 -11.84
N SER A 337 7.81 -8.29 -10.91
CA SER A 337 6.99 -8.23 -9.70
C SER A 337 5.74 -7.35 -9.84
N GLY A 338 5.66 -6.50 -10.85
CA GLY A 338 4.63 -5.48 -10.97
C GLY A 338 4.75 -4.34 -9.95
N SER A 339 5.83 -4.32 -9.16
CA SER A 339 6.04 -3.33 -8.10
C SER A 339 6.48 -1.99 -8.65
N GLN A 340 6.08 -0.92 -7.96
CA GLN A 340 6.58 0.42 -8.24
C GLN A 340 7.99 0.60 -7.67
N ALA A 341 8.94 1.00 -8.50
CA ALA A 341 10.30 1.34 -8.07
C ALA A 341 10.38 2.82 -7.64
N LEU A 342 10.62 3.06 -6.36
CA LEU A 342 10.72 4.41 -5.78
C LEU A 342 12.17 4.84 -5.50
N SER A 343 13.11 3.90 -5.40
CA SER A 343 14.46 4.15 -4.88
C SER A 343 15.46 4.68 -5.92
N GLN A 344 15.03 4.98 -7.14
CA GLN A 344 15.91 5.47 -8.24
C GLN A 344 15.56 6.89 -8.68
N THR A 345 14.80 7.62 -7.86
CA THR A 345 14.46 9.01 -8.17
C THR A 345 15.64 9.92 -7.88
N THR A 346 15.99 10.73 -8.87
CA THR A 346 16.98 11.80 -8.70
C THR A 346 16.30 13.16 -8.72
N VAL A 347 16.80 14.09 -7.89
CA VAL A 347 16.21 15.42 -7.73
C VAL A 347 17.28 16.52 -7.80
N LYS A 348 16.90 17.69 -8.30
CA LYS A 348 17.61 18.95 -8.13
C LYS A 348 17.06 19.68 -6.92
N VAL A 349 17.94 20.36 -6.19
CA VAL A 349 17.56 21.15 -5.02
C VAL A 349 18.12 22.57 -5.19
N GLU A 350 17.24 23.55 -5.08
CA GLU A 350 17.57 24.96 -5.25
C GLU A 350 16.92 25.79 -4.14
N LYS A 351 17.61 26.83 -3.67
CA LYS A 351 17.01 27.79 -2.73
C LYS A 351 15.88 28.56 -3.42
N VAL A 352 14.77 28.77 -2.73
CA VAL A 352 13.72 29.67 -3.22
C VAL A 352 14.27 31.10 -3.20
N SER A 353 14.32 31.74 -4.37
CA SER A 353 14.68 33.16 -4.45
C SER A 353 13.62 34.00 -3.75
N SER A 354 14.06 34.89 -2.87
CA SER A 354 13.22 35.88 -2.18
C SER A 354 12.59 36.90 -3.13
#